data_ff7dd9b904bd1e9b21ba4cf4ca6d27ab
#
_entry.id   ff7dd9b904bd1e9b21ba4cf4ca6d27ab
#
_cell.length_a   1.000
_cell.length_b   1.000
_cell.length_c   1.000
_cell.angle_alpha   90.00
_cell.angle_beta   90.00
_cell.angle_gamma   90.00
#
_symmetry.space_group_name_H-M   'P 1'
#
loop_
_entity.id
_entity.type
_entity.pdbx_description
1 polymer ?
#
loop_
_entity_poly.entity_id
_entity_poly.type
_entity_poly.pdbx_seq_one_letter_code
_entity_poly.pdbx_strand_id
1 'polypeptide(L)'
;MNLILNSDSYKYSHFAQYPPETAAISAYIEARPGGKHDHVLFFGLQMFLKDYLSRKITMADVDEAEEMITAHGLPFHREGFETIVSRHDGHFPLLIEALPEGMVAPTGTPLVQ
;
A
#
# COMPACT_ATOMS: atom_id res chain seq x y z
N MET A 1 -1.22 -7.66 -14.10
CA MET A 1 -1.50 -6.43 -13.31
C MET A 1 -0.25 -6.11 -12.51
N ASN A 2 0.35 -4.97 -12.75
CA ASN A 2 1.52 -4.48 -12.04
C ASN A 2 1.07 -3.84 -10.71
N LEU A 3 1.47 -4.41 -9.59
CA LEU A 3 1.08 -3.93 -8.25
C LEU A 3 1.68 -2.54 -7.94
N ILE A 4 2.84 -2.22 -8.50
CA ILE A 4 3.47 -0.92 -8.30
C ILE A 4 2.57 0.18 -8.88
N LEU A 5 1.91 -0.09 -10.01
CA LEU A 5 1.02 0.87 -10.68
C LEU A 5 -0.41 0.94 -10.10
N ASN A 6 -0.72 0.09 -9.13
CA ASN A 6 -2.05 0.07 -8.49
C ASN A 6 -2.15 1.07 -7.33
N SER A 7 -1.84 2.32 -7.60
CA SER A 7 -1.83 3.39 -6.61
C SER A 7 -2.16 4.74 -7.26
N ASP A 8 -2.49 5.74 -6.43
CA ASP A 8 -2.65 7.12 -6.88
C ASP A 8 -1.28 7.71 -7.26
N SER A 9 -1.21 8.41 -8.40
CA SER A 9 0.04 8.92 -8.95
C SER A 9 0.82 9.83 -8.01
N TYR A 10 0.16 10.66 -7.20
CA TYR A 10 0.82 11.55 -6.26
C TYR A 10 1.62 10.81 -5.17
N LYS A 11 1.31 9.54 -4.91
CA LYS A 11 2.00 8.74 -3.89
C LYS A 11 3.43 8.35 -4.30
N TYR A 12 3.72 8.32 -5.59
CA TYR A 12 5.06 7.97 -6.08
C TYR A 12 6.13 9.00 -5.72
N SER A 13 5.74 10.22 -5.37
CA SER A 13 6.68 11.26 -4.89
C SER A 13 6.87 11.28 -3.37
N HIS A 14 6.10 10.50 -2.60
CA HIS A 14 6.14 10.57 -1.14
C HIS A 14 7.49 10.18 -0.54
N PHE A 15 8.20 9.24 -1.14
CA PHE A 15 9.53 8.82 -0.66
C PHE A 15 10.52 10.00 -0.56
N ALA A 16 10.40 10.98 -1.46
CA ALA A 16 11.26 12.17 -1.47
C ALA A 16 10.87 13.20 -0.38
N GLN A 17 9.74 13.01 0.29
CA GLN A 17 9.20 13.92 1.30
C GLN A 17 9.48 13.45 2.73
N TYR A 18 9.92 12.22 2.92
CA TYR A 18 10.24 11.71 4.25
C TYR A 18 11.58 12.27 4.74
N PRO A 19 11.71 12.50 6.06
CA PRO A 19 13.00 12.84 6.65
C PRO A 19 14.08 11.82 6.29
N PRO A 20 15.34 12.23 6.17
CA PRO A 20 16.46 11.29 6.07
C PRO A 20 16.42 10.29 7.23
N GLU A 21 16.84 9.05 6.97
CA GLU A 21 16.87 7.97 7.96
C GLU A 21 15.50 7.44 8.41
N THR A 22 14.41 7.77 7.71
CA THR A 22 13.11 7.15 7.96
C THR A 22 13.20 5.64 7.73
N ALA A 23 13.10 4.85 8.79
CA ALA A 23 13.24 3.40 8.74
C ALA A 23 11.89 2.67 8.57
N ALA A 24 10.80 3.26 9.03
CA ALA A 24 9.46 2.68 8.95
C ALA A 24 8.39 3.77 8.94
N ILE A 25 7.24 3.43 8.40
CA ILE A 25 6.05 4.28 8.36
C ILE A 25 4.89 3.47 8.93
N SER A 26 4.14 4.07 9.86
CA SER A 26 2.87 3.52 10.31
C SER A 26 1.73 4.27 9.63
N ALA A 27 0.76 3.49 9.14
CA ALA A 27 -0.45 4.03 8.53
C ALA A 27 -1.65 3.19 8.96
N TYR A 28 -2.84 3.75 8.88
CA TYR A 28 -4.05 3.01 9.21
C TYR A 28 -5.18 3.33 8.24
N ILE A 29 -6.14 2.43 8.18
CA ILE A 29 -7.36 2.57 7.39
C ILE A 29 -8.53 2.69 8.37
N GLU A 30 -9.35 3.72 8.18
CA GLU A 30 -10.58 3.94 8.93
C GLU A 30 -11.74 4.32 8.00
N ALA A 31 -12.97 4.08 8.43
CA ALA A 31 -14.14 4.67 7.81
C ALA A 31 -14.32 6.09 8.35
N ARG A 32 -14.29 7.08 7.47
CA ARG A 32 -14.40 8.49 7.89
C ARG A 32 -15.77 8.81 8.47
N PRO A 33 -15.83 9.58 9.58
CA PRO A 33 -17.09 10.08 10.12
C PRO A 33 -17.83 11.02 9.15
N GLY A 34 -19.11 11.22 9.38
CA GLY A 34 -19.94 12.19 8.62
C GLY A 34 -20.67 11.60 7.42
N GLY A 35 -20.62 10.28 7.21
CA GLY A 35 -21.45 9.57 6.24
C GLY A 35 -22.86 9.29 6.76
N LYS A 36 -23.63 8.50 6.01
CA LYS A 36 -25.01 8.09 6.35
C LYS A 36 -25.08 7.20 7.59
N HIS A 37 -24.03 6.44 7.84
CA HIS A 37 -23.95 5.46 8.93
C HIS A 37 -22.78 5.82 9.83
N ASP A 38 -22.93 5.60 11.12
CA ASP A 38 -21.94 5.84 12.18
C ASP A 38 -21.14 4.59 12.55
N HIS A 39 -21.49 3.45 11.96
CA HIS A 39 -20.80 2.17 12.12
C HIS A 39 -20.55 1.52 10.76
N VAL A 40 -19.51 0.68 10.70
CA VAL A 40 -19.18 -0.13 9.53
C VAL A 40 -18.94 -1.58 9.94
N LEU A 41 -19.27 -2.50 9.04
CA LEU A 41 -18.90 -3.90 9.15
C LEU A 41 -17.53 -4.09 8.48
N PHE A 42 -16.52 -4.48 9.25
CA PHE A 42 -15.20 -4.77 8.70
C PHE A 42 -15.18 -6.14 8.03
N PHE A 43 -14.89 -6.17 6.73
CA PHE A 43 -14.88 -7.38 5.93
C PHE A 43 -14.05 -7.23 4.66
N GLY A 44 -13.38 -8.31 4.21
CA GLY A 44 -12.75 -8.40 2.90
C GLY A 44 -11.22 -8.24 2.89
N LEU A 45 -10.58 -8.00 4.03
CA LEU A 45 -9.11 -7.86 4.09
C LEU A 45 -8.39 -9.13 3.63
N GLN A 46 -8.81 -10.32 4.08
CA GLN A 46 -8.16 -11.57 3.69
C GLN A 46 -8.25 -11.83 2.19
N MET A 47 -9.37 -11.49 1.57
CA MET A 47 -9.54 -11.58 0.12
C MET A 47 -8.57 -10.61 -0.59
N PHE A 48 -8.48 -9.37 -0.11
CA PHE A 48 -7.55 -8.37 -0.64
C PHE A 48 -6.09 -8.81 -0.51
N LEU A 49 -5.69 -9.36 0.64
CA LEU A 49 -4.35 -9.89 0.84
C LEU A 49 -4.01 -11.01 -0.14
N LYS A 50 -4.94 -11.94 -0.37
CA LYS A 50 -4.76 -13.04 -1.32
C LYS A 50 -4.70 -12.55 -2.77
N ASP A 51 -5.55 -11.60 -3.15
CA ASP A 51 -5.64 -11.15 -4.53
C ASP A 51 -4.49 -10.23 -4.95
N TYR A 52 -3.94 -9.47 -4.00
CA TYR A 52 -2.93 -8.45 -4.28
C TYR A 52 -1.60 -8.71 -3.56
N LEU A 53 -1.57 -8.71 -2.23
CA LEU A 53 -0.32 -8.70 -1.48
C LEU A 53 0.40 -10.06 -1.41
N SER A 54 -0.26 -11.16 -1.75
CA SER A 54 0.39 -12.46 -1.95
C SER A 54 1.17 -12.56 -3.27
N ARG A 55 0.98 -11.62 -4.17
CA ARG A 55 1.69 -11.58 -5.45
C ARG A 55 3.05 -10.93 -5.29
N LYS A 56 4.01 -11.44 -6.07
CA LYS A 56 5.35 -10.87 -6.14
C LYS A 56 5.42 -9.82 -7.24
N ILE A 57 6.16 -8.75 -6.98
CA ILE A 57 6.63 -7.88 -8.04
C ILE A 57 7.94 -8.44 -8.63
N THR A 58 8.15 -8.20 -9.90
CA THR A 58 9.32 -8.63 -10.66
C THR A 58 10.11 -7.44 -11.16
N MET A 59 11.34 -7.66 -11.65
CA MET A 59 12.10 -6.59 -12.30
C MET A 59 11.38 -6.02 -13.53
N ALA A 60 10.65 -6.86 -14.28
CA ALA A 60 9.84 -6.38 -15.40
C ALA A 60 8.70 -5.43 -14.95
N ASP A 61 8.10 -5.69 -13.77
CA ASP A 61 7.12 -4.75 -13.19
C ASP A 61 7.77 -3.44 -12.77
N VAL A 62 9.01 -3.49 -12.26
CA VAL A 62 9.78 -2.28 -11.89
C VAL A 62 10.10 -1.44 -13.14
N ASP A 63 10.54 -2.07 -14.22
CA ASP A 63 10.87 -1.40 -15.48
C ASP A 63 9.63 -0.73 -16.11
N GLU A 64 8.50 -1.45 -16.17
CA GLU A 64 7.23 -0.92 -16.65
C GLU A 64 6.74 0.26 -15.80
N ALA A 65 6.86 0.13 -14.48
CA ALA A 65 6.43 1.19 -13.56
C ALA A 65 7.30 2.44 -13.68
N GLU A 66 8.62 2.30 -13.82
CA GLU A 66 9.53 3.43 -14.03
C GLU A 66 9.19 4.19 -15.31
N GLU A 67 9.00 3.48 -16.42
CA GLU A 67 8.62 4.09 -17.69
C GLU A 67 7.33 4.91 -17.55
N MET A 68 6.30 4.32 -16.96
CA MET A 68 5.00 4.96 -16.83
C MET A 68 5.02 6.15 -15.86
N ILE A 69 5.65 6.00 -14.69
CA ILE A 69 5.68 7.04 -13.65
C ILE A 69 6.53 8.23 -14.11
N THR A 70 7.66 7.99 -14.75
CA THR A 70 8.52 9.05 -15.30
C THR A 70 7.86 9.76 -16.47
N ALA A 71 7.09 9.05 -17.31
CA ALA A 71 6.28 9.67 -18.36
C ALA A 71 5.20 10.62 -17.81
N HIS A 72 4.72 10.40 -16.59
CA HIS A 72 3.85 11.34 -15.86
C HIS A 72 4.62 12.54 -15.26
N GLY A 73 5.94 12.59 -15.39
CA GLY A 73 6.77 13.66 -14.80
C GLY A 73 6.99 13.52 -13.30
N LEU A 74 6.83 12.32 -12.74
CA LEU A 74 7.01 12.04 -11.32
C LEU A 74 8.34 11.31 -11.06
N PRO A 75 8.96 11.51 -9.89
CA PRO A 75 10.13 10.74 -9.51
C PRO A 75 9.76 9.28 -9.24
N PHE A 76 10.67 8.38 -9.56
CA PHE A 76 10.51 6.95 -9.31
C PHE A 76 11.63 6.43 -8.39
N HIS A 77 11.25 5.74 -7.32
CA HIS A 77 12.21 5.17 -6.37
C HIS A 77 12.64 3.75 -6.78
N ARG A 78 13.39 3.67 -7.88
CA ARG A 78 13.85 2.41 -8.45
C ARG A 78 14.56 1.52 -7.43
N GLU A 79 15.56 2.08 -6.72
CA GLU A 79 16.37 1.33 -5.74
C GLU A 79 15.50 0.67 -4.66
N GLY A 80 14.45 1.35 -4.19
CA GLY A 80 13.51 0.79 -3.21
C GLY A 80 12.78 -0.43 -3.75
N PHE A 81 12.28 -0.38 -4.98
CA PHE A 81 11.60 -1.51 -5.60
C PHE A 81 12.54 -2.66 -5.95
N GLU A 82 13.75 -2.38 -6.41
CA GLU A 82 14.80 -3.39 -6.60
C GLU A 82 15.17 -4.09 -5.28
N THR A 83 15.19 -3.36 -4.18
CA THR A 83 15.38 -3.92 -2.84
C THR A 83 14.24 -4.87 -2.46
N ILE A 84 12.98 -4.53 -2.76
CA ILE A 84 11.85 -5.42 -2.55
C ILE A 84 12.01 -6.72 -3.35
N VAL A 85 12.40 -6.62 -4.61
CA VAL A 85 12.61 -7.81 -5.46
C VAL A 85 13.77 -8.67 -4.95
N SER A 86 14.90 -8.05 -4.60
CA SER A 86 16.13 -8.81 -4.28
C SER A 86 16.19 -9.32 -2.84
N ARG A 87 15.69 -8.56 -1.87
CA ARG A 87 15.80 -8.88 -0.44
C ARG A 87 14.52 -9.45 0.18
N HIS A 88 13.37 -9.15 -0.43
CA HIS A 88 12.05 -9.58 0.07
C HIS A 88 11.34 -10.53 -0.89
N ASP A 89 12.09 -11.15 -1.82
CA ASP A 89 11.57 -12.10 -2.79
C ASP A 89 10.35 -11.55 -3.58
N GLY A 90 10.33 -10.24 -3.82
CA GLY A 90 9.26 -9.53 -4.53
C GLY A 90 8.00 -9.23 -3.70
N HIS A 91 7.97 -9.60 -2.42
CA HIS A 91 6.85 -9.28 -1.54
C HIS A 91 7.05 -7.94 -0.83
N PHE A 92 6.01 -7.14 -0.75
CA PHE A 92 6.07 -5.89 0.02
C PHE A 92 6.35 -6.16 1.50
N PRO A 93 7.35 -5.52 2.12
CA PRO A 93 7.72 -5.74 3.52
C PRO A 93 6.75 -5.01 4.46
N LEU A 94 5.54 -5.54 4.59
CA LEU A 94 4.46 -4.96 5.38
C LEU A 94 4.20 -5.81 6.63
N LEU A 95 3.98 -5.16 7.76
CA LEU A 95 3.33 -5.72 8.93
C LEU A 95 1.90 -5.18 8.95
N ILE A 96 0.91 -6.07 8.94
CA ILE A 96 -0.50 -5.70 8.90
C ILE A 96 -1.19 -6.29 10.11
N GLU A 97 -1.77 -5.42 10.92
CA GLU A 97 -2.66 -5.77 12.03
C GLU A 97 -4.06 -5.25 11.73
N ALA A 98 -5.08 -6.02 12.07
CA ALA A 98 -6.45 -5.65 11.72
C ALA A 98 -7.45 -6.17 12.76
N LEU A 99 -8.62 -5.55 12.79
CA LEU A 99 -9.77 -6.10 13.51
C LEU A 99 -10.17 -7.44 12.88
N PRO A 100 -10.78 -8.34 13.66
CA PRO A 100 -11.38 -9.55 13.11
C PRO A 100 -12.45 -9.23 12.06
N GLU A 101 -12.44 -9.94 10.93
CA GLU A 101 -13.51 -9.79 9.93
C GLU A 101 -14.88 -10.18 10.51
N GLY A 102 -15.90 -9.44 10.14
CA GLY A 102 -17.24 -9.56 10.69
C GLY A 102 -17.50 -8.68 11.91
N MET A 103 -16.49 -7.96 12.41
CA MET A 103 -16.67 -7.01 13.51
C MET A 103 -17.34 -5.73 13.01
N VAL A 104 -18.30 -5.24 13.81
CA VAL A 104 -18.89 -3.91 13.62
C VAL A 104 -18.11 -2.91 14.47
N ALA A 105 -17.66 -1.84 13.85
CA ALA A 105 -16.88 -0.78 14.49
C ALA A 105 -17.46 0.60 14.21
N PRO A 106 -17.40 1.54 15.16
CA PRO A 106 -17.74 2.93 14.90
C PRO A 106 -16.83 3.53 13.80
N THR A 107 -17.37 4.49 13.06
CA THR A 107 -16.54 5.31 12.15
C THR A 107 -15.46 6.06 12.93
N GLY A 108 -14.29 6.30 12.33
CA GLY A 108 -13.13 6.87 13.02
C GLY A 108 -12.32 5.86 13.84
N THR A 109 -12.70 4.57 13.82
CA THR A 109 -11.90 3.50 14.44
C THR A 109 -10.91 2.96 13.41
N PRO A 110 -9.61 2.83 13.73
CA PRO A 110 -8.67 2.12 12.87
C PRO A 110 -9.10 0.67 12.68
N LEU A 111 -9.31 0.27 11.43
CA LEU A 111 -9.73 -1.09 11.04
C LEU A 111 -8.54 -1.97 10.70
N VAL A 112 -7.52 -1.36 10.08
CA VAL A 112 -6.27 -1.98 9.67
C VAL A 112 -5.15 -0.98 9.94
N GLN A 113 -4.04 -1.48 10.46
CA GLN A 113 -2.79 -0.76 10.64
C GLN A 113 -1.65 -1.52 9.99
#